data_39791e6c61dcdc6921ab26f061843cd0
#
_entry.id   39791e6c61dcdc6921ab26f061843cd0
#
_cell.length_a   1.000
_cell.length_b   1.000
_cell.length_c   1.000
_cell.angle_alpha   90.00
_cell.angle_beta   90.00
_cell.angle_gamma   90.00
#
_symmetry.space_group_name_H-M   'P 1'
#
loop_
_entity.id
_entity.type
_entity.pdbx_description
1 polymer ?
#
loop_
_entity_poly.entity_id
_entity_poly.type
_entity_poly.pdbx_seq_one_letter_code
_entity_poly.pdbx_strand_id
1 'polypeptide(L)'
;MIPRIAPNQYGVPTLYVNDQPFLILGGELHNSSSSSAGYMEKNVWPALRPLALNTVIAPVCWETLEPEKGSFDFSLTDSLLFQARQEGKKLILLWFGIWKNGETMYAPSWVKQDPITYFRACYSPDNPSDTVSPLCTAAIEADACAFARLMSHLRETDGEENTVIMVQVENEIGFLGAQRDYSKEAQKAYLAPVPPAMKEYAGIPADNTDSWYPLFGEDAPELFMTYHYCLAIQHIASAGKAEYPLPFNVNAWLEQFPEIPGSYPCGGPIAKYMDLWKKLVPSIDMLSPDIYLSDFKGVCDAYTAGDNPLFIPEARRDPVTASNVFYAFGQYNALGFSPFGIEDMFPVPSPSGSAPEEAPAPAPAVMAALNIDLSAFSNTGTAPYLQRSYEILSGMTGLLAEHRGSGKLHAFIRKNEHDKGIIIPLPETDIKLTYTGNRPGLPGTAGFLLENGPLGFYITGCNFQIEVLPKKGSEKKVSLIRLEEGTFSEDKFHPGRILNGDERMQAAIGPMASVLRFQVCLY
;
A
#
# COMPACT_ATOMS: atom_id res chain seq x y z
N MET A 1 -23.00 6.62 6.51
CA MET A 1 -22.64 5.22 6.87
C MET A 1 -21.13 5.12 7.02
N ILE A 2 -20.66 4.27 7.93
CA ILE A 2 -19.23 4.04 8.19
C ILE A 2 -18.56 3.45 6.92
N PRO A 3 -17.38 3.92 6.52
CA PRO A 3 -16.57 3.32 5.47
C PRO A 3 -16.37 1.82 5.72
N ARG A 4 -16.46 1.01 4.66
CA ARG A 4 -16.39 -0.45 4.79
C ARG A 4 -15.84 -1.11 3.52
N ILE A 5 -15.24 -2.27 3.67
CA ILE A 5 -14.90 -3.16 2.55
C ILE A 5 -16.00 -4.21 2.43
N ALA A 6 -16.55 -4.35 1.23
CA ALA A 6 -17.58 -5.33 0.93
C ALA A 6 -17.46 -5.80 -0.52
N PRO A 7 -17.91 -7.01 -0.87
CA PRO A 7 -17.91 -7.46 -2.25
C PRO A 7 -18.83 -6.61 -3.12
N ASN A 8 -18.37 -6.27 -4.33
CA ASN A 8 -19.20 -5.64 -5.35
C ASN A 8 -20.10 -6.70 -6.06
N GLN A 9 -20.82 -6.31 -7.11
CA GLN A 9 -21.70 -7.20 -7.91
C GLN A 9 -20.96 -8.38 -8.55
N TYR A 10 -19.64 -8.35 -8.66
CA TYR A 10 -18.79 -9.42 -9.22
C TYR A 10 -18.05 -10.20 -8.13
N GLY A 11 -18.35 -9.95 -6.84
CA GLY A 11 -17.69 -10.61 -5.72
C GLY A 11 -16.32 -10.05 -5.35
N VAL A 12 -15.88 -8.94 -5.97
CA VAL A 12 -14.57 -8.35 -5.71
C VAL A 12 -14.63 -7.41 -4.49
N PRO A 13 -13.74 -7.56 -3.49
CA PRO A 13 -13.65 -6.65 -2.36
C PRO A 13 -13.48 -5.21 -2.83
N THR A 14 -14.34 -4.33 -2.36
CA THR A 14 -14.40 -2.92 -2.77
C THR A 14 -14.60 -2.04 -1.53
N LEU A 15 -13.83 -0.96 -1.44
CA LEU A 15 -14.03 0.05 -0.41
C LEU A 15 -15.23 0.91 -0.76
N TYR A 16 -16.14 1.08 0.19
CA TYR A 16 -17.29 1.97 0.09
C TYR A 16 -17.16 3.11 1.08
N VAL A 17 -17.26 4.34 0.57
CA VAL A 17 -17.30 5.58 1.34
C VAL A 17 -18.60 6.29 0.99
N ASN A 18 -19.42 6.63 1.98
CA ASN A 18 -20.77 7.19 1.77
C ASN A 18 -21.62 6.32 0.81
N ASP A 19 -21.51 5.00 0.93
CA ASP A 19 -22.16 3.99 0.08
C ASP A 19 -21.80 4.02 -1.41
N GLN A 20 -20.79 4.78 -1.78
CA GLN A 20 -20.24 4.78 -3.13
C GLN A 20 -18.92 4.02 -3.17
N PRO A 21 -18.66 3.22 -4.20
CA PRO A 21 -17.35 2.63 -4.42
C PRO A 21 -16.28 3.72 -4.46
N PHE A 22 -15.18 3.50 -3.76
CA PHE A 22 -14.10 4.46 -3.65
C PHE A 22 -12.76 3.80 -3.99
N LEU A 23 -12.01 4.40 -4.93
CA LEU A 23 -10.65 4.00 -5.27
C LEU A 23 -9.68 5.02 -4.68
N ILE A 24 -8.71 4.53 -3.93
CA ILE A 24 -7.71 5.37 -3.26
C ILE A 24 -6.61 5.74 -4.27
N LEU A 25 -6.60 6.97 -4.74
CA LEU A 25 -5.45 7.60 -5.39
C LEU A 25 -4.69 8.35 -4.30
N GLY A 26 -3.80 7.63 -3.65
CA GLY A 26 -3.19 8.05 -2.41
C GLY A 26 -1.79 8.61 -2.56
N GLY A 27 -1.29 9.13 -1.46
CA GLY A 27 0.10 9.44 -1.20
C GLY A 27 0.34 9.39 0.29
N GLU A 28 1.44 8.74 0.68
CA GLU A 28 1.84 8.68 2.08
C GLU A 28 2.82 9.80 2.40
N LEU A 29 2.58 10.47 3.53
CA LEU A 29 3.44 11.53 4.02
C LEU A 29 4.69 10.96 4.71
N HIS A 30 5.73 11.80 4.83
CA HIS A 30 6.84 11.49 5.72
C HIS A 30 6.39 11.37 7.18
N ASN A 31 7.09 10.55 7.93
CA ASN A 31 6.75 10.13 9.29
C ASN A 31 6.46 11.28 10.27
N SER A 32 7.08 12.45 10.07
CA SER A 32 6.97 13.59 10.99
C SER A 32 6.15 14.74 10.44
N SER A 33 5.65 14.68 9.22
CA SER A 33 4.99 15.81 8.57
C SER A 33 3.73 16.25 9.31
N SER A 34 2.92 15.31 9.80
CA SER A 34 1.69 15.60 10.56
C SER A 34 1.92 15.95 12.03
N SER A 35 3.17 15.91 12.51
CA SER A 35 3.50 16.30 13.91
C SER A 35 3.35 17.80 14.19
N SER A 36 3.09 18.61 13.16
CA SER A 36 2.85 20.04 13.28
C SER A 36 1.77 20.51 12.32
N ALA A 37 0.65 21.01 12.85
CA ALA A 37 -0.44 21.57 12.05
C ALA A 37 0.03 22.73 11.14
N GLY A 38 0.94 23.59 11.64
CA GLY A 38 1.50 24.70 10.86
C GLY A 38 2.46 24.24 9.76
N TYR A 39 3.15 23.12 9.93
CA TYR A 39 3.97 22.52 8.88
C TYR A 39 3.10 21.93 7.77
N MET A 40 2.05 21.21 8.14
CA MET A 40 1.06 20.68 7.19
C MET A 40 0.46 21.80 6.32
N GLU A 41 -0.01 22.88 6.95
CA GLU A 41 -0.64 24.01 6.27
C GLU A 41 0.31 24.70 5.28
N LYS A 42 1.55 24.93 5.69
CA LYS A 42 2.52 25.76 4.93
C LYS A 42 3.30 24.97 3.88
N ASN A 43 3.60 23.72 4.14
CA ASN A 43 4.52 22.94 3.31
C ASN A 43 3.84 21.75 2.64
N VAL A 44 3.03 20.96 3.37
CA VAL A 44 2.51 19.69 2.87
C VAL A 44 1.35 19.90 1.92
N TRP A 45 0.25 20.51 2.39
CA TRP A 45 -0.93 20.68 1.54
C TRP A 45 -0.65 21.42 0.23
N PRO A 46 0.13 22.53 0.21
CA PRO A 46 0.51 23.19 -1.03
C PRO A 46 1.30 22.30 -1.99
N ALA A 47 2.18 21.43 -1.46
CA ALA A 47 2.94 20.48 -2.28
C ALA A 47 2.05 19.39 -2.91
N LEU A 48 0.94 19.03 -2.27
CA LEU A 48 0.02 18.00 -2.76
C LEU A 48 -0.99 18.50 -3.80
N ARG A 49 -1.30 19.80 -3.82
CA ARG A 49 -2.32 20.38 -4.72
C ARG A 49 -2.11 20.11 -6.22
N PRO A 50 -0.86 20.07 -6.75
CA PRO A 50 -0.65 19.73 -8.16
C PRO A 50 -1.02 18.28 -8.51
N LEU A 51 -1.06 17.38 -7.53
CA LEU A 51 -1.39 15.99 -7.72
C LEU A 51 -2.91 15.76 -7.61
N ALA A 52 -3.46 14.95 -8.51
CA ALA A 52 -4.87 14.57 -8.48
C ALA A 52 -5.15 13.48 -7.42
N LEU A 53 -4.58 13.64 -6.21
CA LEU A 53 -4.83 12.77 -5.07
C LEU A 53 -6.27 12.96 -4.58
N ASN A 54 -6.89 11.89 -4.13
CA ASN A 54 -8.14 11.96 -3.37
C ASN A 54 -7.95 11.59 -1.90
N THR A 55 -6.83 10.97 -1.55
CA THR A 55 -6.55 10.44 -0.21
C THR A 55 -5.11 10.74 0.20
N VAL A 56 -4.90 11.07 1.46
CA VAL A 56 -3.58 11.25 2.08
C VAL A 56 -3.44 10.25 3.23
N ILE A 57 -2.32 9.55 3.27
CA ILE A 57 -1.95 8.67 4.37
C ILE A 57 -1.06 9.47 5.32
N ALA A 58 -1.50 9.64 6.56
CA ALA A 58 -0.85 10.55 7.51
C ALA A 58 -0.67 9.92 8.90
N PRO A 59 0.53 10.05 9.51
CA PRO A 59 0.80 9.53 10.85
C PRO A 59 0.00 10.21 11.95
N VAL A 60 -0.43 9.41 12.93
CA VAL A 60 -0.86 9.84 14.27
C VAL A 60 0.00 9.08 15.28
N CYS A 61 0.82 9.81 16.02
CA CYS A 61 1.83 9.23 16.90
C CYS A 61 1.32 9.14 18.34
N TRP A 62 1.52 7.99 18.99
CA TRP A 62 1.13 7.78 20.37
C TRP A 62 1.76 8.79 21.32
N GLU A 63 3.06 9.10 21.14
CA GLU A 63 3.76 10.07 22.01
C GLU A 63 3.17 11.47 22.00
N THR A 64 2.51 11.89 20.92
CA THR A 64 1.83 13.18 20.83
C THR A 64 0.38 13.11 21.26
N LEU A 65 -0.25 11.95 21.10
CA LEU A 65 -1.63 11.73 21.52
C LEU A 65 -1.77 11.55 23.03
N GLU A 66 -0.80 10.86 23.68
CA GLU A 66 -0.78 10.61 25.12
C GLU A 66 0.61 10.96 25.70
N PRO A 67 0.97 12.25 25.73
CA PRO A 67 2.30 12.69 26.21
C PRO A 67 2.56 12.33 27.67
N GLU A 68 1.51 12.34 28.50
CA GLU A 68 1.52 11.89 29.88
C GLU A 68 0.50 10.76 30.06
N LYS A 69 0.82 9.73 30.80
CA LYS A 69 -0.02 8.55 31.01
C LYS A 69 -1.43 8.92 31.45
N GLY A 70 -2.43 8.58 30.65
CA GLY A 70 -3.84 8.86 30.89
C GLY A 70 -4.28 10.27 30.49
N SER A 71 -3.38 11.11 29.95
CA SER A 71 -3.71 12.47 29.49
C SER A 71 -3.64 12.53 27.95
N PHE A 72 -4.78 12.69 27.30
CA PHE A 72 -4.89 12.64 25.84
C PHE A 72 -5.04 14.04 25.24
N ASP A 73 -4.27 14.32 24.17
CA ASP A 73 -4.34 15.53 23.35
C ASP A 73 -4.67 15.19 21.91
N PHE A 74 -5.86 15.53 21.47
CA PHE A 74 -6.34 15.30 20.11
C PHE A 74 -6.14 16.49 19.16
N SER A 75 -5.51 17.56 19.61
CA SER A 75 -5.41 18.83 18.86
C SER A 75 -4.74 18.68 17.48
N LEU A 76 -3.71 17.83 17.36
CA LEU A 76 -3.07 17.53 16.07
C LEU A 76 -3.99 16.72 15.16
N THR A 77 -4.70 15.73 15.70
CA THR A 77 -5.66 14.92 14.95
C THR A 77 -6.81 15.80 14.44
N ASP A 78 -7.38 16.66 15.29
CA ASP A 78 -8.46 17.57 14.90
C ASP A 78 -8.01 18.58 13.84
N SER A 79 -6.79 19.08 13.96
CA SER A 79 -6.18 19.97 12.94
C SER A 79 -6.00 19.25 11.60
N LEU A 80 -5.56 18.01 11.63
CA LEU A 80 -5.39 17.19 10.41
C LEU A 80 -6.73 16.93 9.74
N LEU A 81 -7.77 16.54 10.50
CA LEU A 81 -9.12 16.37 9.99
C LEU A 81 -9.67 17.64 9.36
N PHE A 82 -9.54 18.76 10.06
CA PHE A 82 -10.00 20.06 9.58
C PHE A 82 -9.31 20.45 8.26
N GLN A 83 -7.99 20.37 8.20
CA GLN A 83 -7.22 20.74 7.01
C GLN A 83 -7.53 19.82 5.83
N ALA A 84 -7.64 18.49 6.06
CA ALA A 84 -7.99 17.54 5.01
C ALA A 84 -9.37 17.84 4.40
N ARG A 85 -10.36 18.23 5.22
CA ARG A 85 -11.68 18.68 4.76
C ARG A 85 -11.58 19.94 3.91
N GLN A 86 -10.78 20.93 4.30
CA GLN A 86 -10.55 22.14 3.52
C GLN A 86 -9.91 21.84 2.14
N GLU A 87 -9.02 20.85 2.08
CA GLU A 87 -8.37 20.41 0.83
C GLU A 87 -9.20 19.40 0.03
N GLY A 88 -10.39 19.01 0.54
CA GLY A 88 -11.27 18.04 -0.12
C GLY A 88 -10.66 16.64 -0.20
N LYS A 89 -9.84 16.26 0.77
CA LYS A 89 -9.14 14.96 0.80
C LYS A 89 -9.73 14.04 1.85
N LYS A 90 -9.69 12.73 1.57
CA LYS A 90 -9.88 11.68 2.56
C LYS A 90 -8.55 11.36 3.23
N LEU A 91 -8.62 10.75 4.42
CA LEU A 91 -7.46 10.35 5.19
C LEU A 91 -7.46 8.83 5.42
N ILE A 92 -6.27 8.27 5.37
CA ILE A 92 -5.94 7.01 6.03
C ILE A 92 -4.98 7.38 7.14
N LEU A 93 -5.29 7.05 8.38
CA LEU A 93 -4.41 7.34 9.49
C LEU A 93 -3.45 6.19 9.73
N LEU A 94 -2.17 6.51 9.92
CA LEU A 94 -1.16 5.56 10.39
C LEU A 94 -1.08 5.69 11.90
N TRP A 95 -1.49 4.66 12.62
CA TRP A 95 -1.27 4.60 14.06
C TRP A 95 0.18 4.18 14.34
N PHE A 96 1.03 5.13 14.71
CA PHE A 96 2.37 4.87 15.21
C PHE A 96 2.30 4.69 16.72
N GLY A 97 2.02 3.46 17.14
CA GLY A 97 1.93 3.03 18.53
C GLY A 97 3.25 2.53 19.09
N ILE A 98 3.33 1.23 19.38
CA ILE A 98 4.56 0.62 19.92
C ILE A 98 5.62 0.48 18.84
N TRP A 99 5.24 0.04 17.62
CA TRP A 99 6.21 -0.39 16.60
C TRP A 99 6.14 0.45 15.31
N LYS A 100 7.32 0.92 14.88
CA LYS A 100 7.57 1.52 13.58
C LYS A 100 8.90 1.00 13.04
N ASN A 101 8.88 0.37 11.85
CA ASN A 101 10.07 -0.22 11.21
C ASN A 101 10.82 -1.20 12.13
N GLY A 102 10.08 -2.02 12.87
CA GLY A 102 10.66 -2.96 13.84
C GLY A 102 11.30 -2.32 15.09
N GLU A 103 11.05 -1.04 15.36
CA GLU A 103 11.59 -0.30 16.51
C GLU A 103 10.48 0.41 17.31
N THR A 104 10.77 0.77 18.57
CA THR A 104 9.83 1.50 19.44
C THR A 104 10.21 2.99 19.47
N MET A 105 9.87 3.73 18.39
CA MET A 105 10.26 5.14 18.26
C MET A 105 9.18 6.10 18.75
N TYR A 106 7.92 5.83 18.45
CA TYR A 106 6.78 6.75 18.64
C TYR A 106 5.94 6.49 19.87
N ALA A 107 6.33 5.50 20.70
CA ALA A 107 5.75 5.31 22.01
C ALA A 107 6.09 6.50 22.94
N PRO A 108 5.22 6.87 23.88
CA PRO A 108 5.45 7.96 24.80
C PRO A 108 6.70 7.79 25.67
N SER A 109 7.23 8.91 26.17
CA SER A 109 8.43 8.93 27.02
C SER A 109 8.27 8.07 28.28
N TRP A 110 7.08 8.00 28.87
CA TRP A 110 6.80 7.19 30.04
C TRP A 110 6.83 5.68 29.77
N VAL A 111 6.63 5.23 28.50
CA VAL A 111 6.88 3.84 28.08
C VAL A 111 8.38 3.60 27.88
N LYS A 112 9.05 4.54 27.18
CA LYS A 112 10.49 4.41 26.86
C LYS A 112 11.37 4.40 28.10
N GLN A 113 11.00 5.15 29.13
CA GLN A 113 11.77 5.33 30.37
C GLN A 113 11.56 4.24 31.43
N ASP A 114 10.57 3.35 31.25
CA ASP A 114 10.29 2.25 32.18
C ASP A 114 10.50 0.88 31.51
N PRO A 115 11.75 0.45 31.28
CA PRO A 115 12.05 -0.85 30.68
C PRO A 115 11.76 -2.06 31.60
N ILE A 116 11.35 -1.81 32.84
CA ILE A 116 10.94 -2.87 33.78
C ILE A 116 9.48 -3.27 33.49
N THR A 117 8.59 -2.29 33.46
CA THR A 117 7.17 -2.53 33.14
C THR A 117 6.99 -2.82 31.65
N TYR A 118 7.68 -2.08 30.78
CA TYR A 118 7.61 -2.18 29.33
C TYR A 118 8.89 -2.82 28.77
N PHE A 119 9.07 -4.13 29.06
CA PHE A 119 10.32 -4.80 28.77
C PHE A 119 10.63 -4.91 27.27
N ARG A 120 11.93 -4.87 26.95
CA ARG A 120 12.46 -4.87 25.59
C ARG A 120 12.69 -6.28 25.07
N ALA A 121 12.53 -6.45 23.77
CA ALA A 121 13.07 -7.59 23.06
C ALA A 121 14.60 -7.59 23.12
N CYS A 122 15.22 -8.77 23.05
CA CYS A 122 16.66 -8.92 23.11
C CYS A 122 17.22 -9.55 21.83
N TYR A 123 18.31 -9.01 21.29
CA TYR A 123 19.03 -9.58 20.15
C TYR A 123 19.71 -10.92 20.49
N SER A 124 20.10 -11.09 21.73
CA SER A 124 20.64 -12.31 22.31
C SER A 124 20.38 -12.28 23.82
N PRO A 125 20.55 -13.36 24.59
CA PRO A 125 20.45 -13.30 26.03
C PRO A 125 21.28 -12.17 26.63
N ASP A 126 20.68 -11.35 27.49
CA ASP A 126 21.28 -10.18 28.15
C ASP A 126 21.73 -9.02 27.24
N ASN A 127 21.33 -9.03 25.94
CA ASN A 127 21.57 -7.92 25.01
C ASN A 127 20.24 -7.30 24.55
N PRO A 128 19.64 -6.37 25.30
CA PRO A 128 18.36 -5.76 24.97
C PRO A 128 18.48 -4.83 23.76
N SER A 129 17.40 -4.76 22.99
CA SER A 129 17.18 -3.78 21.93
C SER A 129 16.43 -2.56 22.47
N ASP A 130 16.20 -1.57 21.62
CA ASP A 130 15.31 -0.44 21.92
C ASP A 130 13.83 -0.78 21.65
N THR A 131 13.55 -1.96 21.08
CA THR A 131 12.20 -2.41 20.70
C THR A 131 11.50 -3.07 21.88
N VAL A 132 10.27 -2.67 22.17
CA VAL A 132 9.40 -3.38 23.13
C VAL A 132 9.07 -4.77 22.61
N SER A 133 9.17 -5.77 23.48
CA SER A 133 8.86 -7.16 23.14
C SER A 133 7.38 -7.34 22.80
N PRO A 134 7.02 -8.12 21.74
CA PRO A 134 5.62 -8.48 21.46
C PRO A 134 5.00 -9.41 22.53
N LEU A 135 5.78 -9.81 23.54
CA LEU A 135 5.30 -10.52 24.71
C LEU A 135 5.03 -9.58 25.90
N CYS A 136 5.28 -8.28 25.75
CA CYS A 136 5.07 -7.30 26.82
C CYS A 136 3.59 -6.90 26.91
N THR A 137 2.80 -7.66 27.64
CA THR A 137 1.35 -7.41 27.79
C THR A 137 1.04 -6.03 28.34
N ALA A 138 1.88 -5.47 29.21
CA ALA A 138 1.67 -4.14 29.78
C ALA A 138 1.77 -3.03 28.70
N ALA A 139 2.67 -3.17 27.72
CA ALA A 139 2.79 -2.23 26.61
C ALA A 139 1.62 -2.38 25.63
N ILE A 140 1.28 -3.61 25.29
CA ILE A 140 0.18 -3.93 24.36
C ILE A 140 -1.16 -3.40 24.91
N GLU A 141 -1.41 -3.55 26.21
CA GLU A 141 -2.62 -3.04 26.88
C GLU A 141 -2.65 -1.51 26.87
N ALA A 142 -1.50 -0.86 27.11
CA ALA A 142 -1.41 0.58 27.13
C ALA A 142 -1.64 1.18 25.71
N ASP A 143 -1.07 0.57 24.69
CA ASP A 143 -1.29 0.94 23.29
C ASP A 143 -2.77 0.72 22.88
N ALA A 144 -3.31 -0.45 23.18
CA ALA A 144 -4.71 -0.77 22.90
C ALA A 144 -5.67 0.25 23.53
N CYS A 145 -5.36 0.71 24.73
CA CYS A 145 -6.12 1.77 25.41
C CYS A 145 -6.00 3.11 24.65
N ALA A 146 -4.79 3.49 24.27
CA ALA A 146 -4.56 4.74 23.54
C ALA A 146 -5.22 4.71 22.14
N PHE A 147 -5.08 3.59 21.43
CA PHE A 147 -5.70 3.39 20.12
C PHE A 147 -7.25 3.41 20.22
N ALA A 148 -7.84 2.76 21.22
CA ALA A 148 -9.28 2.81 21.47
C ALA A 148 -9.75 4.26 21.74
N ARG A 149 -8.97 5.06 22.48
CA ARG A 149 -9.28 6.47 22.72
C ARG A 149 -9.25 7.30 21.43
N LEU A 150 -8.26 7.07 20.55
CA LEU A 150 -8.24 7.68 19.22
C LEU A 150 -9.49 7.31 18.41
N MET A 151 -9.82 6.02 18.36
CA MET A 151 -10.96 5.55 17.56
C MET A 151 -12.30 6.06 18.10
N SER A 152 -12.46 6.16 19.43
CA SER A 152 -13.65 6.79 20.04
C SER A 152 -13.77 8.26 19.68
N HIS A 153 -12.66 9.00 19.72
CA HIS A 153 -12.60 10.39 19.31
C HIS A 153 -12.96 10.59 17.82
N LEU A 154 -12.44 9.74 16.94
CA LEU A 154 -12.77 9.77 15.51
C LEU A 154 -14.26 9.48 15.26
N ARG A 155 -14.85 8.53 15.98
CA ARG A 155 -16.31 8.28 15.88
C ARG A 155 -17.12 9.52 16.21
N GLU A 156 -16.71 10.27 17.24
CA GLU A 156 -17.41 11.47 17.72
C GLU A 156 -17.23 12.67 16.79
N THR A 157 -16.02 12.85 16.21
CA THR A 157 -15.66 14.05 15.46
C THR A 157 -15.71 13.89 13.95
N ASP A 158 -15.65 12.66 13.43
CA ASP A 158 -15.61 12.36 12.00
C ASP A 158 -16.68 11.35 11.53
N GLY A 159 -17.45 10.74 12.43
CA GLY A 159 -18.39 9.66 12.11
C GLY A 159 -19.46 9.99 11.07
N GLU A 160 -19.83 11.25 10.92
CA GLU A 160 -20.78 11.73 9.90
C GLU A 160 -20.07 12.19 8.61
N GLU A 161 -18.84 12.70 8.71
CA GLU A 161 -18.09 13.29 7.59
C GLU A 161 -17.32 12.23 6.78
N ASN A 162 -16.93 11.13 7.43
CA ASN A 162 -16.10 10.09 6.81
C ASN A 162 -14.85 10.68 6.13
N THR A 163 -14.17 11.60 6.81
CA THR A 163 -12.87 12.12 6.35
C THR A 163 -11.84 11.02 6.45
N VAL A 164 -11.81 10.29 7.59
CA VAL A 164 -11.01 9.08 7.78
C VAL A 164 -11.77 7.88 7.23
N ILE A 165 -11.16 7.20 6.26
CA ILE A 165 -11.79 6.09 5.55
C ILE A 165 -11.19 4.73 5.88
N MET A 166 -10.03 4.70 6.53
CA MET A 166 -9.27 3.51 6.91
C MET A 166 -8.23 3.88 7.96
N VAL A 167 -7.75 2.91 8.74
CA VAL A 167 -6.62 3.08 9.64
C VAL A 167 -5.63 1.94 9.44
N GLN A 168 -4.35 2.28 9.33
CA GLN A 168 -3.27 1.31 9.41
C GLN A 168 -2.85 1.19 10.88
N VAL A 169 -2.84 -0.04 11.39
CA VAL A 169 -2.48 -0.34 12.77
C VAL A 169 -1.00 -0.67 12.83
N GLU A 170 -0.23 0.16 13.51
CA GLU A 170 1.23 0.13 13.54
C GLU A 170 1.87 0.33 12.15
N ASN A 171 3.18 0.18 12.06
CA ASN A 171 3.88 0.27 10.78
C ASN A 171 5.08 -0.68 10.71
N GLU A 172 5.12 -1.49 9.63
CA GLU A 172 6.20 -2.43 9.34
C GLU A 172 6.64 -3.24 10.56
N ILE A 173 5.66 -3.89 11.15
CA ILE A 173 5.76 -4.65 12.41
C ILE A 173 6.71 -5.83 12.24
N GLY A 174 7.46 -6.12 13.29
CA GLY A 174 8.37 -7.26 13.36
C GLY A 174 9.60 -6.93 14.19
N PHE A 175 10.50 -7.88 14.38
CA PHE A 175 11.74 -7.69 15.11
C PHE A 175 12.94 -7.68 14.15
N LEU A 176 13.61 -6.55 14.06
CA LEU A 176 14.78 -6.34 13.20
C LEU A 176 16.07 -6.66 13.98
N GLY A 177 17.07 -7.25 13.31
CA GLY A 177 18.41 -7.49 13.85
C GLY A 177 18.61 -8.85 14.53
N ALA A 178 17.56 -9.65 14.74
CA ALA A 178 17.67 -11.03 15.22
C ALA A 178 16.50 -11.88 14.71
N GLN A 179 16.70 -13.20 14.67
CA GLN A 179 15.69 -14.14 14.19
C GLN A 179 14.47 -14.27 15.12
N ARG A 180 14.61 -13.89 16.39
CA ARG A 180 13.54 -13.80 17.38
C ARG A 180 13.96 -12.97 18.59
N ASP A 181 13.02 -12.70 19.45
CA ASP A 181 13.28 -12.14 20.78
C ASP A 181 13.93 -13.20 21.70
N TYR A 182 15.05 -12.84 22.34
CA TYR A 182 15.79 -13.64 23.31
C TYR A 182 15.65 -13.12 24.75
N SER A 183 14.67 -12.26 25.05
CA SER A 183 14.34 -11.85 26.42
C SER A 183 13.99 -13.07 27.26
N LYS A 184 14.06 -12.93 28.60
CA LYS A 184 13.76 -14.03 29.54
C LYS A 184 12.35 -14.57 29.32
N GLU A 185 11.39 -13.70 29.15
CA GLU A 185 9.99 -13.99 28.89
C GLU A 185 9.81 -14.73 27.57
N ALA A 186 10.41 -14.24 26.50
CA ALA A 186 10.38 -14.88 25.19
C ALA A 186 11.09 -16.22 25.19
N GLN A 187 12.25 -16.34 25.86
CA GLN A 187 12.96 -17.62 25.99
C GLN A 187 12.13 -18.66 26.74
N LYS A 188 11.44 -18.27 27.82
CA LYS A 188 10.53 -19.15 28.55
C LYS A 188 9.37 -19.61 27.66
N ALA A 189 8.76 -18.70 26.92
CA ALA A 189 7.65 -19.01 26.00
C ALA A 189 8.10 -19.89 24.82
N TYR A 190 9.29 -19.66 24.28
CA TYR A 190 9.84 -20.43 23.16
C TYR A 190 10.14 -21.89 23.54
N LEU A 191 10.53 -22.14 24.78
CA LEU A 191 10.80 -23.48 25.32
C LEU A 191 9.54 -24.18 25.88
N ALA A 192 8.43 -23.45 26.00
CA ALA A 192 7.15 -24.04 26.44
C ALA A 192 6.48 -24.80 25.27
N PRO A 193 5.51 -25.69 25.57
CA PRO A 193 4.70 -26.34 24.56
C PRO A 193 4.05 -25.32 23.60
N VAL A 194 4.03 -25.64 22.29
CA VAL A 194 3.42 -24.80 21.30
C VAL A 194 1.92 -24.58 21.60
N PRO A 195 1.42 -23.34 21.52
CA PRO A 195 0.03 -23.01 21.81
C PRO A 195 -0.99 -23.76 20.95
N PRO A 196 -2.22 -24.04 21.48
CA PRO A 196 -3.24 -24.77 20.73
C PRO A 196 -3.57 -24.19 19.36
N ALA A 197 -3.65 -22.87 19.22
CA ALA A 197 -3.95 -22.21 17.95
C ALA A 197 -2.89 -22.50 16.87
N MET A 198 -1.62 -22.59 17.27
CA MET A 198 -0.52 -22.93 16.35
C MET A 198 -0.50 -24.41 15.99
N LYS A 199 -0.84 -25.29 16.95
CA LYS A 199 -1.02 -26.71 16.66
C LYS A 199 -2.13 -26.94 15.65
N GLU A 200 -3.27 -26.28 15.85
CA GLU A 200 -4.40 -26.33 14.92
C GLU A 200 -4.00 -25.81 13.52
N TYR A 201 -3.28 -24.67 13.46
CA TYR A 201 -2.80 -24.12 12.21
C TYR A 201 -1.87 -25.09 11.46
N ALA A 202 -0.96 -25.74 12.17
CA ALA A 202 0.02 -26.65 11.58
C ALA A 202 -0.48 -28.11 11.45
N GLY A 203 -1.72 -28.43 11.82
CA GLY A 203 -2.25 -29.79 11.80
C GLY A 203 -1.58 -30.75 12.80
N ILE A 204 -1.05 -30.20 13.90
CA ILE A 204 -0.36 -30.96 14.97
C ILE A 204 -1.40 -31.46 15.97
N PRO A 205 -1.30 -32.72 16.48
CA PRO A 205 -2.20 -33.24 17.49
C PRO A 205 -2.27 -32.35 18.73
N ALA A 206 -3.46 -32.18 19.28
CA ALA A 206 -3.70 -31.28 20.41
C ALA A 206 -2.96 -31.69 21.70
N ASP A 207 -2.71 -32.99 21.88
CA ASP A 207 -2.00 -33.59 23.01
C ASP A 207 -0.46 -33.54 22.88
N ASN A 208 0.07 -33.07 21.74
CA ASN A 208 1.51 -32.86 21.57
C ASN A 208 2.02 -31.83 22.58
N THR A 209 3.14 -32.09 23.23
CA THR A 209 3.73 -31.23 24.27
C THR A 209 5.08 -30.64 23.87
N ASP A 210 5.51 -30.83 22.65
CA ASP A 210 6.78 -30.29 22.14
C ASP A 210 6.76 -28.76 22.05
N SER A 211 7.94 -28.17 22.20
CA SER A 211 8.17 -26.75 22.02
C SER A 211 8.37 -26.40 20.55
N TRP A 212 8.68 -25.13 20.25
CA TRP A 212 8.69 -24.60 18.90
C TRP A 212 9.71 -25.28 17.96
N TYR A 213 10.99 -25.39 18.38
CA TYR A 213 12.02 -25.90 17.48
C TYR A 213 11.84 -27.38 17.10
N PRO A 214 11.50 -28.29 18.01
CA PRO A 214 11.19 -29.67 17.63
C PRO A 214 10.07 -29.83 16.61
N LEU A 215 9.10 -28.92 16.59
CA LEU A 215 7.94 -28.98 15.68
C LEU A 215 8.17 -28.28 14.35
N PHE A 216 8.87 -27.13 14.34
CA PHE A 216 8.96 -26.25 13.19
C PHE A 216 10.39 -26.09 12.62
N GLY A 217 11.39 -26.67 13.29
CA GLY A 217 12.80 -26.60 12.82
C GLY A 217 13.28 -25.17 12.61
N GLU A 218 13.83 -24.90 11.44
CA GLU A 218 14.42 -23.59 11.10
C GLU A 218 13.36 -22.47 10.98
N ASP A 219 12.10 -22.80 10.72
CA ASP A 219 11.01 -21.81 10.69
C ASP A 219 10.51 -21.43 12.10
N ALA A 220 10.93 -22.17 13.15
CA ALA A 220 10.43 -21.97 14.51
C ALA A 220 10.65 -20.55 15.06
N PRO A 221 11.81 -19.90 14.88
CA PRO A 221 12.02 -18.54 15.38
C PRO A 221 11.03 -17.54 14.79
N GLU A 222 10.83 -17.58 13.49
CA GLU A 222 9.95 -16.63 12.80
C GLU A 222 8.47 -16.91 13.08
N LEU A 223 8.03 -18.18 13.09
CA LEU A 223 6.67 -18.55 13.46
C LEU A 223 6.34 -18.16 14.92
N PHE A 224 7.33 -18.26 15.83
CA PHE A 224 7.18 -17.79 17.20
C PHE A 224 6.93 -16.28 17.25
N MET A 225 7.72 -15.50 16.52
CA MET A 225 7.55 -14.05 16.48
C MET A 225 6.23 -13.66 15.79
N THR A 226 5.89 -14.29 14.66
CA THR A 226 4.63 -14.08 13.94
C THR A 226 3.43 -14.31 14.87
N TYR A 227 3.44 -15.41 15.63
CA TYR A 227 2.37 -15.73 16.59
C TYR A 227 2.19 -14.62 17.63
N HIS A 228 3.29 -14.14 18.23
CA HIS A 228 3.21 -13.13 19.30
C HIS A 228 2.85 -11.75 18.76
N TYR A 229 3.35 -11.34 17.58
CA TYR A 229 2.90 -10.12 16.93
C TYR A 229 1.41 -10.19 16.52
N CYS A 230 0.95 -11.32 15.99
CA CYS A 230 -0.47 -11.51 15.69
C CYS A 230 -1.35 -11.31 16.94
N LEU A 231 -0.97 -11.87 18.10
CA LEU A 231 -1.73 -11.69 19.34
C LEU A 231 -1.74 -10.24 19.81
N ALA A 232 -0.60 -9.56 19.73
CA ALA A 232 -0.48 -8.16 20.10
C ALA A 232 -1.34 -7.27 19.21
N ILE A 233 -1.23 -7.42 17.89
CA ILE A 233 -2.00 -6.64 16.93
C ILE A 233 -3.49 -6.94 17.00
N GLN A 234 -3.88 -8.20 17.20
CA GLN A 234 -5.30 -8.54 17.42
C GLN A 234 -5.85 -7.81 18.64
N HIS A 235 -5.09 -7.73 19.73
CA HIS A 235 -5.51 -7.03 20.93
C HIS A 235 -5.72 -5.54 20.68
N ILE A 236 -4.73 -4.86 20.08
CA ILE A 236 -4.80 -3.44 19.74
C ILE A 236 -5.93 -3.16 18.73
N ALA A 237 -5.96 -3.89 17.63
CA ALA A 237 -6.96 -3.69 16.57
C ALA A 237 -8.38 -3.96 17.07
N SER A 238 -8.62 -5.01 17.88
CA SER A 238 -9.95 -5.30 18.40
C SER A 238 -10.46 -4.21 19.35
N ALA A 239 -9.58 -3.60 20.15
CA ALA A 239 -9.94 -2.47 21.01
C ALA A 239 -10.38 -1.26 20.19
N GLY A 240 -9.68 -0.92 19.10
CA GLY A 240 -10.08 0.15 18.18
C GLY A 240 -11.37 -0.15 17.42
N LYS A 241 -11.52 -1.39 16.90
CA LYS A 241 -12.76 -1.82 16.18
C LYS A 241 -14.01 -1.75 17.05
N ALA A 242 -13.88 -2.03 18.33
CA ALA A 242 -14.99 -1.96 19.29
C ALA A 242 -15.51 -0.51 19.43
N GLU A 243 -14.65 0.49 19.28
CA GLU A 243 -15.02 1.90 19.36
C GLU A 243 -15.53 2.44 18.01
N TYR A 244 -14.79 2.23 16.93
CA TYR A 244 -15.17 2.69 15.59
C TYR A 244 -14.71 1.70 14.52
N PRO A 245 -15.62 0.91 13.92
CA PRO A 245 -15.25 -0.21 13.04
C PRO A 245 -14.92 0.22 11.61
N LEU A 246 -13.98 1.16 11.43
CA LEU A 246 -13.37 1.47 10.15
C LEU A 246 -12.61 0.26 9.58
N PRO A 247 -12.39 0.17 8.26
CA PRO A 247 -11.45 -0.78 7.69
C PRO A 247 -10.05 -0.60 8.29
N PHE A 248 -9.38 -1.72 8.66
CA PHE A 248 -8.02 -1.71 9.17
C PHE A 248 -7.10 -2.52 8.29
N ASN A 249 -5.88 -2.02 8.08
CA ASN A 249 -4.78 -2.76 7.49
C ASN A 249 -3.56 -2.79 8.41
N VAL A 250 -2.66 -3.71 8.16
CA VAL A 250 -1.27 -3.69 8.59
C VAL A 250 -0.38 -3.74 7.37
N ASN A 251 0.75 -3.04 7.39
CA ASN A 251 1.70 -3.04 6.28
C ASN A 251 2.93 -3.89 6.59
N ALA A 252 3.61 -4.31 5.55
CA ALA A 252 4.74 -5.20 5.61
C ALA A 252 5.97 -4.60 4.96
N TRP A 253 7.06 -4.49 5.72
CA TRP A 253 8.40 -4.51 5.16
C TRP A 253 8.65 -5.93 4.62
N LEU A 254 8.80 -6.03 3.31
CA LEU A 254 8.85 -7.32 2.61
C LEU A 254 10.12 -8.10 2.93
N GLU A 255 10.01 -9.42 2.83
CA GLU A 255 11.19 -10.28 2.75
C GLU A 255 12.10 -9.81 1.62
N GLN A 256 13.37 -9.68 1.91
CA GLN A 256 14.38 -9.28 0.93
C GLN A 256 15.65 -10.08 1.13
N PHE A 257 16.45 -10.18 0.07
CA PHE A 257 17.73 -10.89 0.14
C PHE A 257 18.56 -10.39 1.35
N PRO A 258 19.14 -11.29 2.17
CA PRO A 258 19.31 -12.74 1.99
C PRO A 258 18.14 -13.60 2.46
N GLU A 259 16.93 -13.05 2.69
CA GLU A 259 15.72 -13.76 3.14
C GLU A 259 15.90 -14.49 4.49
N ILE A 260 16.76 -13.92 5.34
CA ILE A 260 17.02 -14.44 6.68
C ILE A 260 16.19 -13.62 7.69
N PRO A 261 15.34 -14.26 8.53
CA PRO A 261 14.61 -13.57 9.57
C PRO A 261 15.51 -12.68 10.43
N GLY A 262 15.14 -11.41 10.60
CA GLY A 262 15.95 -10.38 11.26
C GLY A 262 16.80 -9.53 10.30
N SER A 263 16.99 -9.91 9.02
CA SER A 263 17.44 -8.99 7.97
C SER A 263 16.29 -8.13 7.42
N TYR A 264 15.09 -8.53 7.68
CA TYR A 264 13.82 -7.81 7.60
C TYR A 264 13.08 -8.01 8.93
N PRO A 265 12.03 -7.22 9.26
CA PRO A 265 11.32 -7.35 10.53
C PRO A 265 10.67 -8.73 10.69
N CYS A 266 11.30 -9.58 11.53
CA CYS A 266 10.90 -10.97 11.76
C CYS A 266 9.55 -11.04 12.47
N GLY A 267 8.63 -11.83 11.95
CA GLY A 267 7.29 -12.00 12.49
C GLY A 267 6.25 -11.00 11.98
N GLY A 268 6.64 -10.10 11.07
CA GLY A 268 5.72 -9.17 10.40
C GLY A 268 4.73 -9.85 9.45
N PRO A 269 3.80 -9.07 8.84
CA PRO A 269 2.73 -9.59 7.98
C PRO A 269 3.22 -9.91 6.56
N ILE A 270 4.28 -10.71 6.45
CA ILE A 270 4.83 -11.15 5.17
C ILE A 270 3.93 -12.18 4.49
N ALA A 271 4.05 -12.27 3.16
CA ALA A 271 3.21 -13.15 2.35
C ALA A 271 3.29 -14.62 2.76
N LYS A 272 4.48 -15.09 3.18
CA LYS A 272 4.73 -16.47 3.66
C LYS A 272 3.79 -16.90 4.79
N TYR A 273 3.40 -15.99 5.68
CA TYR A 273 2.56 -16.28 6.84
C TYR A 273 1.21 -15.57 6.80
N MET A 274 0.76 -15.15 5.61
CA MET A 274 -0.50 -14.44 5.44
C MET A 274 -1.70 -15.21 6.02
N ASP A 275 -1.77 -16.52 5.77
CA ASP A 275 -2.87 -17.35 6.29
C ASP A 275 -2.90 -17.40 7.82
N LEU A 276 -1.72 -17.40 8.47
CA LEU A 276 -1.60 -17.34 9.92
C LEU A 276 -2.08 -15.99 10.44
N TRP A 277 -1.64 -14.89 9.82
CA TRP A 277 -2.09 -13.55 10.14
C TRP A 277 -3.61 -13.41 10.01
N LYS A 278 -4.19 -13.83 8.89
CA LYS A 278 -5.65 -13.79 8.67
C LYS A 278 -6.42 -14.64 9.69
N LYS A 279 -5.88 -15.79 10.11
CA LYS A 279 -6.49 -16.66 11.11
C LYS A 279 -6.45 -16.03 12.51
N LEU A 280 -5.33 -15.45 12.91
CA LEU A 280 -5.09 -14.96 14.27
C LEU A 280 -5.51 -13.51 14.49
N VAL A 281 -5.63 -12.70 13.42
CA VAL A 281 -5.91 -11.26 13.50
C VAL A 281 -7.18 -10.89 12.70
N PRO A 282 -8.35 -11.45 13.06
CA PRO A 282 -9.60 -11.19 12.34
C PRO A 282 -10.08 -9.72 12.43
N SER A 283 -9.49 -8.90 13.29
CA SER A 283 -9.79 -7.47 13.37
C SER A 283 -9.08 -6.64 12.28
N ILE A 284 -8.15 -7.24 11.52
CA ILE A 284 -7.51 -6.61 10.36
C ILE A 284 -8.21 -7.09 9.08
N ASP A 285 -8.60 -6.16 8.21
CA ASP A 285 -9.34 -6.47 6.98
C ASP A 285 -8.39 -6.87 5.84
N MET A 286 -7.12 -6.43 5.85
CA MET A 286 -6.12 -6.77 4.82
C MET A 286 -4.68 -6.61 5.30
N LEU A 287 -3.80 -7.38 4.68
CA LEU A 287 -2.34 -7.25 4.78
C LEU A 287 -1.84 -6.52 3.54
N SER A 288 -1.05 -5.48 3.73
CA SER A 288 -0.66 -4.52 2.69
C SER A 288 0.85 -4.53 2.47
N PRO A 289 1.35 -4.69 1.23
CA PRO A 289 2.79 -4.67 0.96
C PRO A 289 3.32 -3.26 0.76
N ASP A 290 4.50 -2.95 1.32
CA ASP A 290 5.27 -1.77 0.99
C ASP A 290 6.22 -2.10 -0.16
N ILE A 291 5.89 -1.61 -1.37
CA ILE A 291 6.52 -2.11 -2.59
C ILE A 291 7.66 -1.20 -3.05
N TYR A 292 8.84 -1.43 -2.52
CA TYR A 292 10.09 -0.80 -2.98
C TYR A 292 10.90 -1.71 -3.91
N LEU A 293 10.62 -3.01 -3.92
CA LEU A 293 11.29 -4.00 -4.77
C LEU A 293 10.95 -3.80 -6.24
N SER A 294 11.84 -4.23 -7.12
CA SER A 294 11.66 -4.15 -8.58
C SER A 294 10.65 -5.15 -9.12
N ASP A 295 10.44 -6.28 -8.45
CA ASP A 295 9.42 -7.28 -8.82
C ASP A 295 8.03 -6.91 -8.30
N PHE A 296 7.50 -5.80 -8.83
CA PHE A 296 6.17 -5.32 -8.49
C PHE A 296 5.07 -6.36 -8.68
N LYS A 297 5.13 -7.09 -9.81
CA LYS A 297 4.15 -8.11 -10.13
C LYS A 297 4.18 -9.28 -9.15
N GLY A 298 5.36 -9.81 -8.85
CA GLY A 298 5.51 -10.95 -7.93
C GLY A 298 5.01 -10.61 -6.53
N VAL A 299 5.29 -9.40 -6.03
CA VAL A 299 4.77 -8.93 -4.75
C VAL A 299 3.23 -8.85 -4.78
N CYS A 300 2.65 -8.23 -5.80
CA CYS A 300 1.19 -8.14 -5.92
C CYS A 300 0.53 -9.53 -6.04
N ASP A 301 1.11 -10.46 -6.80
CA ASP A 301 0.63 -11.86 -6.89
C ASP A 301 0.62 -12.53 -5.50
N ALA A 302 1.67 -12.34 -4.71
CA ALA A 302 1.79 -12.93 -3.37
C ALA A 302 0.75 -12.34 -2.40
N TYR A 303 0.53 -11.03 -2.43
CA TYR A 303 -0.40 -10.35 -1.51
C TYR A 303 -1.87 -10.40 -1.94
N THR A 304 -2.18 -10.91 -3.12
CA THR A 304 -3.57 -11.19 -3.55
C THR A 304 -3.95 -12.66 -3.40
N ALA A 305 -3.06 -13.49 -2.91
CA ALA A 305 -3.38 -14.87 -2.59
C ALA A 305 -4.42 -14.95 -1.45
N GLY A 306 -5.25 -16.00 -1.46
CA GLY A 306 -6.17 -16.31 -0.35
C GLY A 306 -7.18 -15.19 -0.03
N ASP A 307 -7.74 -14.53 -1.04
CA ASP A 307 -8.78 -13.50 -0.93
C ASP A 307 -8.35 -12.21 -0.18
N ASN A 308 -7.06 -11.93 -0.06
CA ASN A 308 -6.58 -10.69 0.52
C ASN A 308 -6.78 -9.53 -0.47
N PRO A 309 -7.54 -8.47 -0.12
CA PRO A 309 -7.67 -7.30 -0.97
C PRO A 309 -6.32 -6.58 -1.09
N LEU A 310 -5.92 -6.20 -2.29
CA LEU A 310 -4.68 -5.45 -2.49
C LEU A 310 -4.88 -3.98 -2.16
N PHE A 311 -4.14 -3.49 -1.19
CA PHE A 311 -3.90 -2.07 -0.93
C PHE A 311 -2.40 -1.86 -0.81
N ILE A 312 -1.85 -0.88 -1.53
CA ILE A 312 -0.43 -0.55 -1.53
C ILE A 312 -0.27 0.79 -0.80
N PRO A 313 -0.02 0.77 0.52
CA PRO A 313 0.09 2.00 1.32
C PRO A 313 1.38 2.75 1.03
N GLU A 314 2.47 2.00 0.78
CA GLU A 314 3.77 2.55 0.43
C GLU A 314 4.26 2.00 -0.90
N ALA A 315 4.69 2.87 -1.80
CA ALA A 315 5.33 2.50 -3.04
C ALA A 315 6.58 3.35 -3.29
N ARG A 316 7.47 2.83 -4.13
CA ARG A 316 8.68 3.52 -4.56
C ARG A 316 8.37 4.89 -5.18
N ARG A 317 9.35 5.80 -5.12
CA ARG A 317 9.20 7.22 -5.51
C ARG A 317 9.71 7.53 -6.93
N ASP A 318 10.41 6.62 -7.56
CA ASP A 318 10.98 6.81 -8.89
C ASP A 318 9.90 6.77 -9.99
N PRO A 319 10.22 7.17 -11.24
CA PRO A 319 9.22 7.25 -12.31
C PRO A 319 8.46 5.96 -12.62
N VAL A 320 8.97 4.79 -12.22
CA VAL A 320 8.31 3.49 -12.44
C VAL A 320 6.95 3.44 -11.72
N THR A 321 6.81 4.14 -10.60
CA THR A 321 5.55 4.23 -9.84
C THR A 321 4.40 4.77 -10.70
N ALA A 322 4.67 5.71 -11.62
CA ALA A 322 3.67 6.29 -12.50
C ALA A 322 3.08 5.28 -13.52
N SER A 323 3.77 4.20 -13.79
CA SER A 323 3.27 3.10 -14.63
C SER A 323 2.64 1.97 -13.81
N ASN A 324 3.23 1.63 -12.66
CA ASN A 324 2.77 0.55 -11.80
C ASN A 324 1.34 0.74 -11.31
N VAL A 325 0.93 1.99 -11.08
CA VAL A 325 -0.43 2.32 -10.62
C VAL A 325 -1.51 1.82 -11.59
N PHE A 326 -1.29 1.87 -12.91
CA PHE A 326 -2.24 1.34 -13.89
C PHE A 326 -2.39 -0.17 -13.76
N TYR A 327 -1.27 -0.88 -13.55
CA TYR A 327 -1.29 -2.32 -13.39
C TYR A 327 -1.96 -2.76 -12.08
N ALA A 328 -1.73 -2.03 -10.98
CA ALA A 328 -2.37 -2.30 -9.70
C ALA A 328 -3.91 -2.27 -9.81
N PHE A 329 -4.46 -1.22 -10.40
CA PHE A 329 -5.91 -1.10 -10.58
C PHE A 329 -6.46 -2.04 -11.65
N GLY A 330 -5.74 -2.20 -12.75
CA GLY A 330 -6.21 -2.98 -13.89
C GLY A 330 -6.15 -4.49 -13.71
N GLN A 331 -5.11 -5.00 -13.02
CA GLN A 331 -4.88 -6.43 -12.85
C GLN A 331 -5.47 -6.97 -11.56
N TYR A 332 -5.21 -6.26 -10.44
CA TYR A 332 -5.50 -6.79 -9.11
C TYR A 332 -6.75 -6.18 -8.48
N ASN A 333 -7.43 -5.28 -9.19
CA ASN A 333 -8.52 -4.52 -8.59
C ASN A 333 -8.09 -3.89 -7.25
N ALA A 334 -6.89 -3.29 -7.19
CA ALA A 334 -6.37 -2.72 -5.96
C ALA A 334 -7.37 -1.72 -5.34
N LEU A 335 -7.48 -1.70 -4.02
CA LEU A 335 -8.28 -0.71 -3.31
C LEU A 335 -7.63 0.68 -3.39
N GLY A 336 -6.30 0.70 -3.46
CA GLY A 336 -5.53 1.93 -3.54
C GLY A 336 -4.06 1.73 -3.83
N PHE A 337 -3.41 2.85 -4.16
CA PHE A 337 -1.99 2.93 -4.46
C PHE A 337 -1.46 4.27 -3.97
N SER A 338 -0.33 4.25 -3.21
CA SER A 338 0.19 5.44 -2.53
C SER A 338 1.73 5.43 -2.53
N PRO A 339 2.40 6.29 -3.31
CA PRO A 339 3.84 6.49 -3.15
C PRO A 339 4.16 7.14 -1.81
N PHE A 340 5.28 6.72 -1.18
CA PHE A 340 5.79 7.29 0.08
C PHE A 340 6.46 8.65 -0.13
N GLY A 341 6.42 9.53 0.87
CA GLY A 341 7.04 10.87 0.83
C GLY A 341 6.50 11.72 -0.32
N ILE A 342 5.18 11.65 -0.51
CA ILE A 342 4.50 12.23 -1.68
C ILE A 342 4.64 13.74 -1.78
N GLU A 343 4.80 14.45 -0.66
CA GLU A 343 5.01 15.88 -0.59
C GLU A 343 6.30 16.36 -1.25
N ASP A 344 7.28 15.49 -1.41
CA ASP A 344 8.53 15.82 -2.09
C ASP A 344 8.40 15.87 -3.62
N MET A 345 7.28 15.42 -4.18
CA MET A 345 7.06 15.47 -5.63
C MET A 345 6.97 16.90 -6.16
N PHE A 346 6.39 17.82 -5.40
CA PHE A 346 6.26 19.24 -5.72
C PHE A 346 6.65 20.10 -4.50
N PRO A 347 7.93 20.11 -4.10
CA PRO A 347 8.35 20.80 -2.90
C PRO A 347 8.05 22.31 -2.97
N VAL A 348 7.53 22.86 -1.89
CA VAL A 348 7.27 24.29 -1.75
C VAL A 348 8.59 25.02 -1.62
N PRO A 349 8.89 26.04 -2.46
CA PRO A 349 10.13 26.81 -2.34
C PRO A 349 10.28 27.43 -0.95
N SER A 350 11.43 27.23 -0.31
CA SER A 350 11.75 27.90 0.95
C SER A 350 11.77 29.42 0.76
N PRO A 351 11.21 30.20 1.69
CA PRO A 351 11.30 31.67 1.67
C PRO A 351 12.74 32.20 1.61
N SER A 352 13.72 31.42 2.04
CA SER A 352 15.15 31.76 2.00
C SER A 352 15.79 31.53 0.62
N GLY A 353 15.06 31.02 -0.38
CA GLY A 353 15.61 30.71 -1.70
C GLY A 353 16.59 29.54 -1.72
N SER A 354 16.83 28.88 -0.58
CA SER A 354 17.49 27.58 -0.54
C SER A 354 16.53 26.54 -1.12
N ALA A 355 17.03 25.65 -1.98
CA ALA A 355 16.28 24.45 -2.34
C ALA A 355 15.81 23.79 -1.03
N PRO A 356 14.59 23.20 -1.01
CA PRO A 356 14.18 22.40 0.13
C PRO A 356 15.33 21.43 0.43
N GLU A 357 15.79 21.41 1.67
CA GLU A 357 16.74 20.40 2.09
C GLU A 357 16.00 19.07 1.87
N GLU A 358 16.44 18.28 0.87
CA GLU A 358 15.95 16.91 0.75
C GLU A 358 16.13 16.28 2.13
N ALA A 359 15.05 15.73 2.69
CA ALA A 359 15.17 14.94 3.91
C ALA A 359 16.34 13.99 3.70
N PRO A 360 17.35 13.97 4.59
CA PRO A 360 18.56 13.21 4.34
C PRO A 360 18.17 11.78 4.03
N ALA A 361 18.41 11.36 2.80
CA ALA A 361 18.24 9.96 2.43
C ALA A 361 19.02 9.14 3.47
N PRO A 362 18.46 8.04 3.97
CA PRO A 362 19.19 7.16 4.88
C PRO A 362 20.58 6.91 4.32
N ALA A 363 21.61 6.98 5.17
CA ALA A 363 23.00 6.88 4.72
C ALA A 363 23.15 5.67 3.77
N PRO A 364 23.79 5.81 2.59
CA PRO A 364 23.89 4.73 1.61
C PRO A 364 24.40 3.41 2.20
N ALA A 365 25.26 3.49 3.22
CA ALA A 365 25.77 2.33 3.94
C ALA A 365 24.67 1.61 4.77
N VAL A 366 23.73 2.35 5.34
CA VAL A 366 22.57 1.77 6.07
C VAL A 366 21.63 1.09 5.09
N MET A 367 21.31 1.75 3.98
CA MET A 367 20.44 1.19 2.95
C MET A 367 21.05 -0.06 2.30
N ALA A 368 22.36 -0.05 2.04
CA ALA A 368 23.08 -1.22 1.54
C ALA A 368 23.09 -2.37 2.57
N ALA A 369 23.25 -2.06 3.85
CA ALA A 369 23.18 -3.06 4.93
C ALA A 369 21.77 -3.65 5.08
N LEU A 370 20.73 -2.87 4.79
CA LEU A 370 19.33 -3.30 4.78
C LEU A 370 18.91 -3.89 3.41
N ASN A 371 19.84 -3.94 2.45
CA ASN A 371 19.60 -4.43 1.09
C ASN A 371 18.44 -3.73 0.34
N ILE A 372 18.27 -2.44 0.59
CA ILE A 372 17.21 -1.62 0.00
C ILE A 372 17.72 -0.96 -1.28
N ASP A 373 16.92 -1.01 -2.34
CA ASP A 373 17.19 -0.32 -3.63
C ASP A 373 17.08 1.20 -3.46
N LEU A 374 18.21 1.87 -3.42
CA LEU A 374 18.29 3.33 -3.27
C LEU A 374 17.53 4.09 -4.38
N SER A 375 17.41 3.52 -5.58
CA SER A 375 16.67 4.17 -6.68
C SER A 375 15.19 4.29 -6.36
N ALA A 376 14.64 3.41 -5.51
CA ALA A 376 13.24 3.43 -5.10
C ALA A 376 12.86 4.70 -4.34
N PHE A 377 13.83 5.36 -3.70
CA PHE A 377 13.61 6.58 -2.93
C PHE A 377 13.92 7.87 -3.72
N SER A 378 14.38 7.77 -4.95
CA SER A 378 14.65 8.92 -5.80
C SER A 378 13.36 9.39 -6.47
N ASN A 379 12.94 10.63 -6.22
CA ASN A 379 11.81 11.25 -6.90
C ASN A 379 12.21 12.06 -8.15
N THR A 380 13.48 12.02 -8.53
CA THR A 380 14.00 12.83 -9.65
C THR A 380 13.25 12.57 -10.94
N GLY A 381 12.54 13.58 -11.45
CA GLY A 381 11.78 13.51 -12.69
C GLY A 381 10.45 12.75 -12.59
N THR A 382 10.04 12.25 -11.43
CA THR A 382 8.81 11.44 -11.24
C THR A 382 7.54 12.29 -11.32
N ALA A 383 7.57 13.49 -10.74
CA ALA A 383 6.39 14.33 -10.53
C ALA A 383 5.48 14.49 -11.75
N PRO A 384 5.98 14.88 -12.95
CA PRO A 384 5.10 15.09 -14.11
C PRO A 384 4.46 13.78 -14.62
N TYR A 385 5.14 12.65 -14.49
CA TYR A 385 4.60 11.36 -14.91
C TYR A 385 3.52 10.88 -13.94
N LEU A 386 3.78 10.97 -12.63
CA LEU A 386 2.81 10.57 -11.61
C LEU A 386 1.57 11.48 -11.64
N GLN A 387 1.77 12.79 -11.74
CA GLN A 387 0.67 13.75 -11.91
C GLN A 387 -0.22 13.35 -13.07
N ARG A 388 0.37 13.07 -14.23
CA ARG A 388 -0.41 12.69 -15.42
C ARG A 388 -1.15 11.37 -15.24
N SER A 389 -0.53 10.37 -14.63
CA SER A 389 -1.19 9.09 -14.35
C SER A 389 -2.37 9.27 -13.41
N TYR A 390 -2.21 10.06 -12.35
CA TYR A 390 -3.29 10.34 -11.39
C TYR A 390 -4.41 11.19 -11.99
N GLU A 391 -4.10 12.17 -12.86
CA GLU A 391 -5.12 12.92 -13.61
C GLU A 391 -6.00 12.00 -14.46
N ILE A 392 -5.40 11.04 -15.18
CA ILE A 392 -6.15 10.07 -15.99
C ILE A 392 -7.03 9.20 -15.08
N LEU A 393 -6.45 8.63 -14.04
CA LEU A 393 -7.16 7.71 -13.14
C LEU A 393 -8.25 8.41 -12.34
N SER A 394 -8.03 9.65 -11.89
CA SER A 394 -9.03 10.43 -11.15
C SER A 394 -10.27 10.71 -12.01
N GLY A 395 -10.09 10.90 -13.31
CA GLY A 395 -11.19 11.13 -14.25
C GLY A 395 -12.03 9.89 -14.55
N MET A 396 -11.58 8.68 -14.14
CA MET A 396 -12.24 7.41 -14.46
C MET A 396 -12.42 6.47 -13.25
N THR A 397 -12.40 7.01 -12.04
CA THR A 397 -12.51 6.20 -10.80
C THR A 397 -13.82 5.43 -10.71
N GLY A 398 -14.94 6.02 -11.06
CA GLY A 398 -16.25 5.36 -11.08
C GLY A 398 -16.32 4.28 -12.16
N LEU A 399 -15.78 4.56 -13.36
CA LEU A 399 -15.72 3.59 -14.45
C LEU A 399 -14.85 2.37 -14.07
N LEU A 400 -13.71 2.61 -13.44
CA LEU A 400 -12.87 1.52 -12.91
C LEU A 400 -13.61 0.74 -11.82
N ALA A 401 -14.27 1.41 -10.89
CA ALA A 401 -15.05 0.77 -9.85
C ALA A 401 -16.19 -0.11 -10.42
N GLU A 402 -16.89 0.35 -11.45
CA GLU A 402 -17.95 -0.38 -12.14
C GLU A 402 -17.41 -1.67 -12.79
N HIS A 403 -16.22 -1.60 -13.37
CA HIS A 403 -15.63 -2.71 -14.13
C HIS A 403 -14.72 -3.64 -13.32
N ARG A 404 -14.53 -3.40 -12.02
CA ARG A 404 -13.78 -4.31 -11.13
C ARG A 404 -14.40 -5.71 -11.15
N GLY A 405 -13.62 -6.71 -11.61
CA GLY A 405 -14.07 -8.10 -11.71
C GLY A 405 -15.03 -8.41 -12.87
N SER A 406 -15.36 -7.45 -13.73
CA SER A 406 -16.26 -7.66 -14.87
C SER A 406 -15.69 -8.54 -15.99
N GLY A 407 -14.37 -8.76 -15.99
CA GLY A 407 -13.64 -9.41 -17.10
C GLY A 407 -13.41 -8.51 -18.31
N LYS A 408 -13.83 -7.23 -18.28
CA LYS A 408 -13.63 -6.26 -19.37
C LYS A 408 -12.40 -5.38 -19.22
N LEU A 409 -11.73 -5.48 -18.10
CA LEU A 409 -10.50 -4.74 -17.79
C LEU A 409 -9.31 -5.68 -17.95
N HIS A 410 -8.42 -5.37 -18.88
CA HIS A 410 -7.27 -6.21 -19.25
C HIS A 410 -5.98 -5.44 -19.03
N ALA A 411 -5.25 -5.79 -17.98
CA ALA A 411 -4.00 -5.12 -17.65
C ALA A 411 -2.78 -5.84 -18.25
N PHE A 412 -1.70 -5.08 -18.38
CA PHE A 412 -0.42 -5.57 -18.83
C PHE A 412 0.73 -4.83 -18.15
N ILE A 413 1.83 -5.55 -17.95
CA ILE A 413 3.08 -5.00 -17.44
C ILE A 413 4.26 -5.74 -18.10
N ARG A 414 5.33 -5.02 -18.41
CA ARG A 414 6.58 -5.61 -18.85
C ARG A 414 7.33 -6.20 -17.67
N LYS A 415 7.58 -7.50 -17.69
CA LYS A 415 8.21 -8.23 -16.58
C LYS A 415 9.73 -8.05 -16.51
N ASN A 416 10.39 -8.02 -17.67
CA ASN A 416 11.85 -7.90 -17.78
C ASN A 416 12.25 -7.41 -19.18
N GLU A 417 13.53 -7.26 -19.43
CA GLU A 417 14.07 -6.76 -20.70
C GLU A 417 13.83 -7.70 -21.91
N HIS A 418 13.60 -8.98 -21.68
CA HIS A 418 13.32 -9.97 -22.72
C HIS A 418 11.84 -9.99 -23.11
N ASP A 419 10.97 -9.46 -22.29
CA ASP A 419 9.54 -9.34 -22.56
C ASP A 419 9.29 -8.24 -23.59
N LYS A 420 8.80 -8.65 -24.77
CA LYS A 420 8.63 -7.74 -25.93
C LYS A 420 7.20 -7.31 -26.16
N GLY A 421 6.23 -7.90 -25.45
CA GLY A 421 4.83 -7.55 -25.61
C GLY A 421 3.87 -8.67 -25.24
N ILE A 422 2.58 -8.42 -25.45
CA ILE A 422 1.49 -9.34 -25.14
C ILE A 422 0.41 -9.27 -26.22
N ILE A 423 -0.36 -10.36 -26.35
CA ILE A 423 -1.62 -10.35 -27.10
C ILE A 423 -2.76 -10.47 -26.09
N ILE A 424 -3.67 -9.50 -26.10
CA ILE A 424 -4.89 -9.46 -25.29
C ILE A 424 -6.04 -9.96 -26.20
N PRO A 425 -6.63 -11.12 -25.92
CA PRO A 425 -7.76 -11.61 -26.68
C PRO A 425 -9.06 -10.91 -26.26
N LEU A 426 -9.70 -10.18 -27.17
CA LEU A 426 -11.05 -9.65 -27.01
C LEU A 426 -12.06 -10.55 -27.73
N PRO A 427 -13.36 -10.41 -27.52
CA PRO A 427 -14.36 -11.30 -28.15
C PRO A 427 -14.25 -11.41 -29.67
N GLU A 428 -14.09 -10.30 -30.37
CA GLU A 428 -14.11 -10.22 -31.84
C GLU A 428 -12.73 -9.98 -32.48
N THR A 429 -11.75 -9.48 -31.72
CA THR A 429 -10.41 -9.09 -32.18
C THR A 429 -9.36 -9.52 -31.19
N ASP A 430 -8.10 -9.50 -31.58
CA ASP A 430 -6.95 -9.62 -30.69
C ASP A 430 -6.18 -8.29 -30.71
N ILE A 431 -5.76 -7.83 -29.53
CA ILE A 431 -4.96 -6.62 -29.40
C ILE A 431 -3.53 -7.02 -29.13
N LYS A 432 -2.64 -6.75 -30.07
CA LYS A 432 -1.21 -6.97 -29.87
C LYS A 432 -0.56 -5.69 -29.34
N LEU A 433 0.08 -5.80 -28.21
CA LEU A 433 0.90 -4.75 -27.62
C LEU A 433 2.37 -5.11 -27.81
N THR A 434 3.14 -4.15 -28.36
CA THR A 434 4.60 -4.26 -28.44
C THR A 434 5.20 -3.26 -27.47
N TYR A 435 5.97 -3.73 -26.52
CA TYR A 435 6.59 -2.90 -25.50
C TYR A 435 7.72 -2.06 -26.05
N THR A 436 7.67 -0.75 -25.77
CA THR A 436 8.66 0.22 -26.20
C THR A 436 9.31 0.84 -24.97
N GLY A 437 10.60 1.11 -25.02
CA GLY A 437 11.33 1.81 -23.98
C GLY A 437 11.47 1.01 -22.66
N ASN A 438 12.64 1.05 -22.13
CA ASN A 438 12.94 0.77 -20.73
C ASN A 438 14.23 1.55 -20.48
N ARG A 439 14.10 2.82 -20.16
CA ARG A 439 15.24 3.70 -19.90
C ARG A 439 15.22 4.05 -18.42
N PRO A 440 16.34 3.94 -17.72
CA PRO A 440 16.44 4.43 -16.34
C PRO A 440 15.94 5.88 -16.23
N GLY A 441 15.24 6.19 -15.17
CA GLY A 441 14.68 7.52 -14.95
C GLY A 441 13.40 7.84 -15.74
N LEU A 442 12.77 6.85 -16.38
CA LEU A 442 11.47 6.97 -17.04
C LEU A 442 10.48 5.92 -16.48
N PRO A 443 9.16 6.15 -16.62
CA PRO A 443 8.16 5.14 -16.34
C PRO A 443 8.45 3.82 -17.04
N GLY A 444 8.09 2.71 -16.39
CA GLY A 444 8.12 1.39 -16.99
C GLY A 444 7.06 1.22 -18.07
N THR A 445 6.94 0.00 -18.63
CA THR A 445 5.83 -0.33 -19.51
C THR A 445 4.74 -1.03 -18.72
N ALA A 446 3.62 -0.36 -18.52
CA ALA A 446 2.41 -0.92 -17.92
C ALA A 446 1.18 -0.13 -18.33
N GLY A 447 0.02 -0.76 -18.24
CA GLY A 447 -1.25 -0.13 -18.57
C GLY A 447 -2.42 -1.09 -18.45
N PHE A 448 -3.58 -0.63 -18.88
CA PHE A 448 -4.75 -1.48 -19.05
C PHE A 448 -5.57 -1.06 -20.27
N LEU A 449 -6.34 -2.02 -20.77
CA LEU A 449 -7.37 -1.87 -21.78
C LEU A 449 -8.72 -2.08 -21.12
N LEU A 450 -9.70 -1.22 -21.40
CA LEU A 450 -11.09 -1.36 -20.99
C LEU A 450 -11.99 -1.49 -22.23
N GLU A 451 -12.73 -2.59 -22.31
CA GLU A 451 -13.68 -2.82 -23.40
C GLU A 451 -14.82 -1.79 -23.36
N ASN A 452 -15.11 -1.21 -24.54
CA ASN A 452 -16.20 -0.25 -24.76
C ASN A 452 -17.07 -0.70 -25.92
N GLY A 453 -17.87 -1.74 -25.67
CA GLY A 453 -18.66 -2.42 -26.68
C GLY A 453 -17.88 -3.48 -27.47
N PRO A 454 -18.55 -4.19 -28.43
CA PRO A 454 -18.00 -5.40 -29.06
C PRO A 454 -16.80 -5.14 -29.98
N LEU A 455 -16.63 -3.93 -30.49
CA LEU A 455 -15.57 -3.54 -31.44
C LEU A 455 -14.92 -2.20 -31.06
N GLY A 456 -14.97 -1.86 -29.77
CA GLY A 456 -14.37 -0.64 -29.24
C GLY A 456 -13.67 -0.88 -27.91
N PHE A 457 -12.64 -0.07 -27.62
CA PHE A 457 -11.95 -0.09 -26.35
C PHE A 457 -11.24 1.22 -26.06
N TYR A 458 -11.02 1.47 -24.79
CA TYR A 458 -10.07 2.47 -24.30
C TYR A 458 -8.78 1.76 -23.87
N ILE A 459 -7.65 2.42 -24.07
CA ILE A 459 -6.37 1.92 -23.57
C ILE A 459 -5.55 3.07 -23.01
N THR A 460 -4.92 2.83 -21.85
CA THR A 460 -4.08 3.81 -21.15
C THR A 460 -2.87 3.13 -20.52
N GLY A 461 -1.85 3.93 -20.21
CA GLY A 461 -0.60 3.47 -19.60
C GLY A 461 0.62 4.14 -20.23
N CYS A 462 1.78 3.46 -20.18
CA CYS A 462 3.07 3.97 -20.60
C CYS A 462 3.84 2.97 -21.46
N ASN A 463 4.52 3.45 -22.51
CA ASN A 463 5.60 2.76 -23.25
C ASN A 463 5.18 1.51 -24.04
N PHE A 464 4.19 1.61 -24.91
CA PHE A 464 3.79 0.51 -25.81
C PHE A 464 3.19 1.00 -27.14
N GLN A 465 3.27 0.14 -28.16
CA GLN A 465 2.58 0.28 -29.43
C GLN A 465 1.39 -0.67 -29.50
N ILE A 466 0.36 -0.31 -30.26
CA ILE A 466 -0.92 -1.01 -30.32
C ILE A 466 -1.22 -1.41 -31.77
N GLU A 467 -1.52 -2.69 -31.97
CA GLU A 467 -1.98 -3.24 -33.23
C GLU A 467 -3.24 -4.06 -32.99
N VAL A 468 -4.31 -3.77 -33.74
CA VAL A 468 -5.55 -4.53 -33.70
C VAL A 468 -5.52 -5.62 -34.77
N LEU A 469 -5.68 -6.87 -34.35
CA LEU A 469 -5.59 -8.03 -35.22
C LEU A 469 -6.96 -8.73 -35.34
N PRO A 470 -7.26 -9.36 -36.47
CA PRO A 470 -8.39 -10.30 -36.54
C PRO A 470 -8.13 -11.51 -35.64
N LYS A 471 -9.18 -12.18 -35.22
CA LYS A 471 -9.04 -13.47 -34.50
C LYS A 471 -8.25 -14.46 -35.32
N LYS A 472 -7.39 -15.22 -34.65
CA LYS A 472 -6.60 -16.30 -35.27
C LYS A 472 -7.54 -17.29 -35.99
N GLY A 473 -7.33 -17.49 -37.29
CA GLY A 473 -8.16 -18.36 -38.12
C GLY A 473 -9.45 -17.71 -38.65
N SER A 474 -9.68 -16.43 -38.42
CA SER A 474 -10.77 -15.69 -39.04
C SER A 474 -10.39 -15.27 -40.46
N GLU A 475 -11.36 -15.42 -41.39
CA GLU A 475 -11.23 -14.88 -42.77
C GLU A 475 -11.50 -13.37 -42.83
N LYS A 476 -12.05 -12.79 -41.75
CA LYS A 476 -12.35 -11.37 -41.66
C LYS A 476 -11.08 -10.54 -41.50
N LYS A 477 -11.10 -9.36 -42.09
CA LYS A 477 -10.08 -8.34 -41.90
C LYS A 477 -10.56 -7.30 -40.89
N VAL A 478 -9.62 -6.68 -40.16
CA VAL A 478 -9.90 -5.55 -39.26
C VAL A 478 -9.62 -4.24 -40.00
N SER A 479 -10.54 -3.30 -39.91
CA SER A 479 -10.32 -1.92 -40.27
C SER A 479 -10.60 -1.00 -39.09
N LEU A 480 -9.70 -0.05 -38.90
CA LEU A 480 -9.86 0.98 -37.88
C LEU A 480 -10.85 2.04 -38.38
N ILE A 481 -12.02 2.16 -37.75
CA ILE A 481 -13.02 3.19 -38.04
C ILE A 481 -12.50 4.52 -37.50
N ARG A 482 -12.09 4.53 -36.21
CA ARG A 482 -11.71 5.76 -35.53
C ARG A 482 -10.67 5.47 -34.46
N LEU A 483 -9.67 6.34 -34.37
CA LEU A 483 -8.67 6.41 -33.33
C LEU A 483 -8.64 7.84 -32.79
N GLU A 484 -8.80 8.00 -31.49
CA GLU A 484 -8.83 9.30 -30.85
C GLU A 484 -7.95 9.33 -29.62
N GLU A 485 -7.22 10.41 -29.46
CA GLU A 485 -6.70 10.81 -28.16
C GLU A 485 -7.81 11.47 -27.34
N GLY A 486 -7.72 11.40 -26.02
CA GLY A 486 -8.66 12.10 -25.17
C GLY A 486 -8.29 12.04 -23.69
N THR A 487 -9.23 12.48 -22.88
CA THR A 487 -9.13 12.47 -21.43
C THR A 487 -10.43 11.95 -20.83
N PHE A 488 -10.36 11.48 -19.59
CA PHE A 488 -11.55 11.22 -18.80
C PHE A 488 -11.78 12.35 -17.80
N SER A 489 -13.05 12.69 -17.60
CA SER A 489 -13.53 13.54 -16.52
C SER A 489 -14.93 13.07 -16.14
N GLU A 490 -15.19 12.88 -14.85
CA GLU A 490 -16.47 12.38 -14.34
C GLU A 490 -16.92 11.09 -15.06
N ASP A 491 -15.98 10.15 -15.22
CA ASP A 491 -16.18 8.85 -15.90
C ASP A 491 -16.57 8.92 -17.38
N LYS A 492 -16.52 10.11 -17.98
CA LYS A 492 -16.83 10.33 -19.40
C LYS A 492 -15.57 10.59 -20.20
N PHE A 493 -15.46 9.94 -21.36
CA PHE A 493 -14.40 10.22 -22.31
C PHE A 493 -14.67 11.51 -23.09
N HIS A 494 -13.73 12.43 -23.02
CA HIS A 494 -13.73 13.66 -23.80
C HIS A 494 -12.72 13.53 -24.94
N PRO A 495 -13.18 13.41 -26.21
CA PRO A 495 -12.29 13.28 -27.34
C PRO A 495 -11.47 14.57 -27.56
N GLY A 496 -10.20 14.36 -27.82
CA GLY A 496 -9.27 15.40 -28.28
C GLY A 496 -9.05 15.34 -29.78
N ARG A 497 -7.84 14.96 -30.21
CA ARG A 497 -7.53 14.82 -31.66
C ARG A 497 -8.02 13.49 -32.20
N ILE A 498 -8.50 13.47 -33.44
CA ILE A 498 -8.68 12.26 -34.24
C ILE A 498 -7.35 11.97 -34.93
N LEU A 499 -6.73 10.84 -34.61
CA LEU A 499 -5.48 10.42 -35.23
C LEU A 499 -5.75 9.80 -36.60
N ASN A 500 -5.04 10.26 -37.61
CA ASN A 500 -5.17 9.78 -38.99
C ASN A 500 -3.81 9.81 -39.71
N GLY A 501 -3.76 9.31 -40.94
CA GLY A 501 -2.51 9.23 -41.71
C GLY A 501 -1.44 8.44 -40.99
N ASP A 502 -0.25 8.97 -40.89
CA ASP A 502 0.91 8.33 -40.27
C ASP A 502 0.74 8.08 -38.75
N GLU A 503 0.04 8.98 -38.05
CA GLU A 503 -0.26 8.85 -36.63
C GLU A 503 -1.16 7.64 -36.35
N ARG A 504 -2.08 7.32 -37.26
CA ARG A 504 -2.95 6.15 -37.19
C ARG A 504 -2.18 4.84 -37.37
N MET A 505 -1.15 4.83 -38.22
CA MET A 505 -0.33 3.65 -38.48
C MET A 505 0.65 3.35 -37.33
N GLN A 506 0.95 4.34 -36.50
CA GLN A 506 1.90 4.26 -35.40
C GLN A 506 1.21 4.48 -34.05
N ALA A 507 0.01 3.91 -33.87
CA ALA A 507 -0.71 4.02 -32.60
C ALA A 507 0.18 3.56 -31.44
N ALA A 508 0.60 4.50 -30.60
CA ALA A 508 1.53 4.25 -29.50
C ALA A 508 1.29 5.22 -28.34
N ILE A 509 1.64 4.78 -27.15
CA ILE A 509 1.75 5.61 -25.96
C ILE A 509 3.22 5.62 -25.52
N GLY A 510 3.77 6.80 -25.31
CA GLY A 510 5.15 7.00 -24.86
C GLY A 510 5.30 6.90 -23.33
N PRO A 511 6.38 7.49 -22.78
CA PRO A 511 6.60 7.47 -21.32
C PRO A 511 5.58 8.32 -20.55
N MET A 512 5.04 9.39 -21.14
CA MET A 512 3.94 10.15 -20.56
C MET A 512 2.63 9.43 -20.84
N ALA A 513 1.91 9.06 -19.79
CA ALA A 513 0.64 8.35 -19.91
C ALA A 513 -0.39 9.16 -20.72
N SER A 514 -1.16 8.47 -21.54
CA SER A 514 -2.27 9.05 -22.29
C SER A 514 -3.41 8.06 -22.44
N VAL A 515 -4.55 8.52 -22.96
CA VAL A 515 -5.72 7.69 -23.22
C VAL A 515 -5.99 7.69 -24.70
N LEU A 516 -6.13 6.49 -25.30
CA LEU A 516 -6.57 6.30 -26.66
C LEU A 516 -7.90 5.55 -26.69
N ARG A 517 -8.84 6.00 -27.55
CA ARG A 517 -10.08 5.29 -27.87
C ARG A 517 -9.98 4.70 -29.26
N PHE A 518 -10.22 3.40 -29.34
CA PHE A 518 -10.28 2.66 -30.60
C PHE A 518 -11.72 2.25 -30.91
N GLN A 519 -12.09 2.38 -32.19
CA GLN A 519 -13.29 1.79 -32.76
C GLN A 519 -12.93 1.12 -34.08
N VAL A 520 -13.26 -0.15 -34.23
CA VAL A 520 -12.91 -0.96 -35.40
C VAL A 520 -14.15 -1.60 -36.03
N CYS A 521 -14.02 -2.09 -37.26
CA CYS A 521 -14.99 -2.96 -37.90
C CYS A 521 -14.30 -4.20 -38.49
N LEU A 522 -15.09 -5.24 -38.70
CA LEU A 522 -14.70 -6.48 -39.36
C LEU A 522 -15.41 -6.54 -40.72
N TYR A 523 -14.69 -6.92 -41.76
CA TYR A 523 -15.23 -7.04 -43.10
C TYR A 523 -14.62 -8.21 -43.88
#